data_9b21a191033a1ef904bde9de26832041
#
_entry.id   9b21a191033a1ef904bde9de26832041
#
_cell.length_a   1.000
_cell.length_b   1.000
_cell.length_c   1.000
_cell.angle_alpha   90.00
_cell.angle_beta   90.00
_cell.angle_gamma   90.00
#
_symmetry.space_group_name_H-M   'P 1'
#
loop_
_entity.id
_entity.type
_entity.pdbx_description
1 polymer ?
#
loop_
_entity_poly.entity_id
_entity_poly.type
_entity_poly.pdbx_seq_one_letter_code
_entity_poly.pdbx_strand_id
1 'polypeptide(L)'
;MDYFKNASVNYYEPRNDSGRYITYLDSDGTPFRTLERQLDCNIFCTPAMRQGYTLNFEATASSAFYALRPTISYLNRNLFRGAELLNISLSGGYEFNTDEATNKHSYEIGLSASVLFPRFFAPFPIDRSGKSSRPSTRIEAYTNLQRKSKYHRTVTGANLSYSWGNGRNMTYTVRPLEINIVDVSFIDNAFLQSIQNVYLRESYKSQYIAAISGSAVYFNPDTDRGNSITVRVNLETSGNLTDLLAHWISSPVTEAVSDDITPSTTPRTETFYKLFGIRYSQYFRIDASVANPIPFGYNMSTAYRFAAGIGVHYGNSSTLPMALSTSPL
;
A
#
# COMPACT_ATOMS: atom_id res chain seq x y z
N MET A 1 -2.47 -9.74 -15.14
CA MET A 1 -1.96 -8.73 -16.09
C MET A 1 -3.16 -8.05 -16.69
N ASP A 2 -3.36 -6.79 -16.41
CA ASP A 2 -4.60 -6.07 -16.79
C ASP A 2 -4.59 -5.56 -18.24
N TYR A 3 -3.57 -5.95 -19.03
CA TYR A 3 -3.45 -5.53 -20.44
C TYR A 3 -4.29 -6.37 -21.38
N PHE A 4 -4.50 -7.66 -21.09
CA PHE A 4 -5.33 -8.55 -21.87
C PHE A 4 -6.63 -8.86 -21.14
N LYS A 5 -7.76 -8.75 -21.86
CA LYS A 5 -9.07 -9.13 -21.36
C LYS A 5 -9.23 -10.65 -21.34
N ASN A 6 -8.66 -11.32 -22.34
CA ASN A 6 -8.68 -12.77 -22.49
C ASN A 6 -7.42 -13.24 -23.21
N ALA A 7 -6.92 -14.42 -22.85
CA ALA A 7 -5.88 -15.12 -23.57
C ALA A 7 -6.28 -16.59 -23.67
N SER A 8 -6.30 -17.14 -24.90
CA SER A 8 -6.55 -18.56 -25.15
C SER A 8 -5.37 -19.17 -25.88
N VAL A 9 -5.04 -20.40 -25.52
CA VAL A 9 -3.95 -21.17 -26.11
C VAL A 9 -4.58 -22.37 -26.80
N ASN A 10 -4.37 -22.47 -28.11
CA ASN A 10 -4.85 -23.60 -28.89
C ASN A 10 -3.66 -24.32 -29.51
N TYR A 11 -3.66 -25.62 -29.40
CA TYR A 11 -2.65 -26.50 -30.00
C TYR A 11 -3.25 -27.18 -31.21
N TYR A 12 -2.50 -27.22 -32.32
CA TYR A 12 -2.89 -27.86 -33.57
C TYR A 12 -1.79 -28.81 -34.01
N GLU A 13 -2.15 -29.95 -34.55
CA GLU A 13 -1.22 -30.78 -35.31
C GLU A 13 -0.99 -30.16 -36.70
N PRO A 14 0.25 -29.90 -37.09
CA PRO A 14 0.54 -29.39 -38.44
C PRO A 14 0.07 -30.40 -39.49
N ARG A 15 -0.65 -29.93 -40.53
CA ARG A 15 -1.21 -30.81 -41.59
C ARG A 15 -0.17 -31.66 -42.30
N ASN A 16 1.12 -31.30 -42.32
CA ASN A 16 2.19 -31.94 -43.06
C ASN A 16 3.34 -32.45 -42.17
N ASP A 17 3.12 -32.61 -40.88
CA ASP A 17 4.17 -33.13 -39.98
C ASP A 17 4.22 -34.67 -40.09
N SER A 18 5.20 -35.19 -40.80
CA SER A 18 5.54 -36.62 -40.82
C SER A 18 6.17 -37.12 -39.53
N GLY A 19 6.39 -36.23 -38.54
CA GLY A 19 7.05 -36.52 -37.29
C GLY A 19 8.54 -36.85 -37.44
N ARG A 20 9.26 -36.65 -36.36
CA ARG A 20 10.68 -37.02 -36.27
C ARG A 20 10.84 -38.22 -35.33
N TYR A 21 11.50 -39.28 -35.81
CA TYR A 21 11.85 -40.38 -34.94
C TYR A 21 13.04 -40.00 -34.07
N ILE A 22 12.87 -40.00 -32.74
CA ILE A 22 13.93 -39.82 -31.79
C ILE A 22 14.17 -41.15 -31.06
N THR A 23 15.43 -41.49 -30.91
CA THR A 23 15.86 -42.72 -30.21
C THR A 23 16.17 -42.37 -28.77
N TYR A 24 15.46 -42.93 -27.84
CA TYR A 24 15.71 -42.86 -26.41
C TYR A 24 16.34 -44.17 -25.94
N LEU A 25 17.09 -44.13 -24.85
CA LEU A 25 17.59 -45.30 -24.14
C LEU A 25 16.66 -45.52 -22.94
N ASP A 26 16.15 -46.73 -22.79
CA ASP A 26 15.40 -47.15 -21.60
C ASP A 26 16.36 -47.34 -20.41
N SER A 27 15.80 -47.52 -19.20
CA SER A 27 16.55 -47.79 -17.97
C SER A 27 17.56 -48.93 -18.09
N ASP A 28 17.29 -49.87 -18.97
CA ASP A 28 18.14 -51.03 -19.26
C ASP A 28 19.15 -50.81 -20.40
N GLY A 29 19.23 -49.56 -20.92
CA GLY A 29 20.13 -49.20 -21.99
C GLY A 29 19.70 -49.66 -23.40
N THR A 30 18.48 -50.21 -23.54
CA THR A 30 17.94 -50.61 -24.85
C THR A 30 17.38 -49.40 -25.61
N PRO A 31 17.80 -49.18 -26.86
CA PRO A 31 17.31 -48.08 -27.66
C PRO A 31 15.88 -48.37 -28.15
N PHE A 32 14.93 -47.45 -27.83
CA PHE A 32 13.61 -47.45 -28.43
C PHE A 32 13.37 -46.18 -29.24
N ARG A 33 12.63 -46.29 -30.33
CA ARG A 33 12.28 -45.18 -31.22
C ARG A 33 10.88 -44.72 -30.93
N THR A 34 10.75 -43.46 -30.62
CA THR A 34 9.45 -42.79 -30.47
C THR A 34 9.27 -41.72 -31.56
N LEU A 35 8.08 -41.67 -32.14
CA LEU A 35 7.72 -40.65 -33.10
C LEU A 35 7.33 -39.37 -32.34
N GLU A 36 8.21 -38.36 -32.39
CA GLU A 36 7.85 -37.02 -31.89
C GLU A 36 7.20 -36.22 -33.03
N ARG A 37 6.02 -35.71 -32.73
CA ARG A 37 5.31 -34.77 -33.60
C ARG A 37 5.40 -33.37 -33.01
N GLN A 38 5.53 -32.39 -33.90
CA GLN A 38 5.47 -30.99 -33.49
C GLN A 38 4.02 -30.58 -33.33
N LEU A 39 3.78 -29.73 -32.31
CA LEU A 39 2.48 -29.07 -32.13
C LEU A 39 2.65 -27.59 -32.37
N ASP A 40 1.83 -27.05 -33.25
CA ASP A 40 1.72 -25.60 -33.43
C ASP A 40 0.90 -25.03 -32.28
N CYS A 41 1.46 -24.01 -31.61
CA CYS A 41 0.80 -23.32 -30.50
C CYS A 41 0.38 -21.93 -30.98
N ASN A 42 -0.93 -21.71 -31.08
CA ASN A 42 -1.49 -20.40 -31.38
C ASN A 42 -2.04 -19.77 -30.10
N ILE A 43 -1.49 -18.60 -29.76
CA ILE A 43 -1.91 -17.81 -28.60
C ILE A 43 -2.74 -16.63 -29.09
N PHE A 44 -4.05 -16.66 -28.82
CA PHE A 44 -4.96 -15.58 -29.13
C PHE A 44 -5.13 -14.69 -27.90
N CYS A 45 -4.68 -13.43 -28.03
CA CYS A 45 -4.78 -12.44 -26.97
C CYS A 45 -5.73 -11.33 -27.38
N THR A 46 -6.77 -11.09 -26.59
CA THR A 46 -7.68 -9.95 -26.78
C THR A 46 -7.23 -8.82 -25.84
N PRO A 47 -6.69 -7.71 -26.36
CA PRO A 47 -6.28 -6.61 -25.50
C PRO A 47 -7.48 -5.97 -24.82
N ALA A 48 -7.30 -5.54 -23.57
CA ALA A 48 -8.26 -4.69 -22.88
C ALA A 48 -8.21 -3.27 -23.46
N MET A 49 -9.24 -2.47 -23.24
CA MET A 49 -9.21 -1.06 -23.64
C MET A 49 -8.00 -0.37 -22.98
N ARG A 50 -7.20 0.30 -23.81
CA ARG A 50 -5.98 0.96 -23.34
C ARG A 50 -6.25 2.03 -22.31
N GLN A 51 -7.35 2.76 -22.44
CA GLN A 51 -7.76 3.82 -21.55
C GLN A 51 -9.12 3.50 -20.94
N GLY A 52 -9.31 3.91 -19.72
CA GLY A 52 -10.57 3.80 -19.00
C GLY A 52 -10.77 5.00 -18.09
N TYR A 53 -12.03 5.39 -17.95
CA TYR A 53 -12.46 6.41 -17.01
C TYR A 53 -13.49 5.79 -16.06
N THR A 54 -13.37 6.10 -14.79
CA THR A 54 -14.34 5.66 -13.77
C THR A 54 -14.81 6.90 -13.01
N LEU A 55 -16.10 7.04 -12.89
CA LEU A 55 -16.75 8.08 -12.11
C LEU A 55 -17.56 7.41 -11.02
N ASN A 56 -17.21 7.68 -9.77
CA ASN A 56 -17.92 7.18 -8.59
C ASN A 56 -18.53 8.35 -7.81
N PHE A 57 -19.74 8.17 -7.32
CA PHE A 57 -20.40 9.07 -6.39
C PHE A 57 -20.78 8.28 -5.15
N GLU A 58 -20.31 8.73 -4.00
CA GLU A 58 -20.71 8.18 -2.71
C GLU A 58 -21.45 9.26 -1.92
N ALA A 59 -22.63 8.94 -1.44
CA ALA A 59 -23.39 9.79 -0.53
C ALA A 59 -23.58 9.07 0.80
N THR A 60 -23.23 9.75 1.88
CA THR A 60 -23.37 9.23 3.25
C THR A 60 -24.29 10.14 4.04
N ALA A 61 -25.24 9.54 4.75
CA ALA A 61 -26.12 10.22 5.67
C ALA A 61 -26.01 9.60 7.07
N SER A 62 -25.79 10.42 8.07
CA SER A 62 -25.79 10.04 9.49
C SER A 62 -26.56 11.07 10.31
N SER A 63 -26.78 10.80 11.59
CA SER A 63 -27.40 11.77 12.49
C SER A 63 -26.59 13.05 12.69
N ALA A 64 -25.27 12.98 12.46
CA ALA A 64 -24.33 14.07 12.69
C ALA A 64 -24.00 14.88 11.43
N PHE A 65 -24.03 14.26 10.24
CA PHE A 65 -23.63 14.92 8.99
C PHE A 65 -24.20 14.23 7.74
N TYR A 66 -24.23 14.99 6.66
CA TYR A 66 -24.41 14.51 5.28
C TYR A 66 -23.11 14.72 4.51
N ALA A 67 -22.66 13.72 3.77
CA ALA A 67 -21.45 13.83 2.95
C ALA A 67 -21.69 13.38 1.52
N LEU A 68 -21.01 14.04 0.58
CA LEU A 68 -20.94 13.66 -0.82
C LEU A 68 -19.49 13.56 -1.24
N ARG A 69 -19.11 12.42 -1.85
CA ARG A 69 -17.73 12.15 -2.28
C ARG A 69 -17.68 11.69 -3.74
N PRO A 70 -17.54 12.61 -4.70
CA PRO A 70 -17.22 12.29 -6.07
C PRO A 70 -15.77 11.85 -6.20
N THR A 71 -15.52 10.85 -7.05
CA THR A 71 -14.16 10.40 -7.42
C THR A 71 -14.12 10.14 -8.92
N ILE A 72 -13.14 10.74 -9.58
CA ILE A 72 -12.86 10.53 -11.01
C ILE A 72 -11.49 9.85 -11.11
N SER A 73 -11.44 8.72 -11.79
CA SER A 73 -10.20 8.00 -12.01
C SER A 73 -9.96 7.79 -13.51
N TYR A 74 -8.73 8.04 -13.94
CA TYR A 74 -8.22 7.75 -15.27
C TYR A 74 -7.22 6.61 -15.21
N LEU A 75 -7.40 5.63 -16.07
CA LEU A 75 -6.56 4.45 -16.18
C LEU A 75 -5.97 4.34 -17.58
N ASN A 76 -4.65 4.14 -17.70
CA ASN A 76 -3.98 3.80 -18.94
C ASN A 76 -3.16 2.52 -18.77
N ARG A 77 -3.46 1.48 -19.56
CA ARG A 77 -2.88 0.13 -19.43
C ARG A 77 -1.62 -0.11 -20.25
N ASN A 78 -1.10 0.88 -20.94
CA ASN A 78 0.10 0.72 -21.76
C ASN A 78 0.79 2.08 -21.97
N LEU A 79 1.24 2.67 -20.88
CA LEU A 79 1.76 4.04 -20.86
C LEU A 79 2.99 4.19 -21.75
N PHE A 80 4.00 3.35 -21.59
CA PHE A 80 5.28 3.38 -22.31
C PHE A 80 5.44 2.19 -23.27
N ARG A 81 4.36 1.52 -23.67
CA ARG A 81 4.32 0.33 -24.55
C ARG A 81 4.90 -0.95 -23.93
N GLY A 82 5.10 -0.98 -22.62
CA GLY A 82 5.57 -2.15 -21.85
C GLY A 82 4.50 -2.71 -20.91
N ALA A 83 3.20 -2.47 -21.18
CA ALA A 83 2.07 -2.85 -20.34
C ALA A 83 2.09 -2.20 -18.93
N GLU A 84 2.71 -1.03 -18.81
CA GLU A 84 2.68 -0.23 -17.59
C GLU A 84 1.26 0.33 -17.36
N LEU A 85 0.83 0.28 -16.12
CA LEU A 85 -0.48 0.76 -15.69
C LEU A 85 -0.32 2.12 -15.00
N LEU A 86 -0.83 3.18 -15.64
CA LEU A 86 -0.97 4.49 -15.01
C LEU A 86 -2.39 4.61 -14.45
N ASN A 87 -2.50 4.98 -13.19
CA ASN A 87 -3.75 5.36 -12.56
C ASN A 87 -3.62 6.76 -11.98
N ILE A 88 -4.54 7.67 -12.36
CA ILE A 88 -4.65 9.01 -11.79
C ILE A 88 -6.06 9.12 -11.23
N SER A 89 -6.19 9.53 -9.98
CA SER A 89 -7.47 9.66 -9.29
C SER A 89 -7.58 11.03 -8.63
N LEU A 90 -8.69 11.70 -8.89
CA LEU A 90 -9.09 12.94 -8.24
C LEU A 90 -10.34 12.66 -7.42
N SER A 91 -10.27 12.88 -6.12
CA SER A 91 -11.40 12.76 -5.20
C SER A 91 -11.76 14.10 -4.60
N GLY A 92 -13.05 14.36 -4.49
CA GLY A 92 -13.62 15.47 -3.75
C GLY A 92 -14.41 14.92 -2.57
N GLY A 93 -14.54 15.70 -1.51
CA GLY A 93 -15.41 15.42 -0.38
C GLY A 93 -16.04 16.70 0.11
N TYR A 94 -17.34 16.70 0.29
CA TYR A 94 -18.05 17.77 0.93
C TYR A 94 -18.95 17.21 2.02
N GLU A 95 -18.82 17.77 3.22
CA GLU A 95 -19.53 17.32 4.41
C GLU A 95 -20.27 18.51 5.04
N PHE A 96 -21.53 18.32 5.24
CA PHE A 96 -22.41 19.25 5.92
C PHE A 96 -22.79 18.68 7.29
N ASN A 97 -22.34 19.35 8.36
CA ASN A 97 -22.66 18.98 9.73
C ASN A 97 -24.04 19.48 10.11
N THR A 98 -24.83 18.66 10.79
CA THR A 98 -26.18 19.01 11.25
C THR A 98 -26.19 19.74 12.58
N ASP A 99 -25.07 19.74 13.31
CA ASP A 99 -24.94 20.44 14.60
C ASP A 99 -24.79 21.95 14.40
N GLU A 100 -25.69 22.72 15.01
CA GLU A 100 -25.76 24.20 14.87
C GLU A 100 -24.58 24.93 15.54
N ALA A 101 -23.89 24.31 16.49
CA ALA A 101 -22.82 24.93 17.27
C ALA A 101 -21.47 24.98 16.55
N THR A 102 -21.34 24.31 15.41
CA THR A 102 -20.07 24.21 14.65
C THR A 102 -20.20 24.78 13.24
N ASN A 103 -19.07 25.24 12.68
CA ASN A 103 -19.00 25.57 11.25
C ASN A 103 -19.53 24.39 10.43
N LYS A 104 -20.61 24.60 9.70
CA LYS A 104 -21.45 23.59 9.08
C LYS A 104 -20.78 22.84 7.93
N HIS A 105 -19.63 23.30 7.45
CA HIS A 105 -19.04 22.80 6.21
C HIS A 105 -17.62 22.27 6.40
N SER A 106 -17.37 21.12 5.83
CA SER A 106 -16.03 20.58 5.69
C SER A 106 -15.81 20.14 4.24
N TYR A 107 -14.61 20.28 3.72
CA TYR A 107 -14.29 19.79 2.39
C TYR A 107 -12.93 19.11 2.35
N GLU A 108 -12.82 18.19 1.41
CA GLU A 108 -11.65 17.40 1.16
C GLU A 108 -11.37 17.32 -0.34
N ILE A 109 -10.12 17.47 -0.74
CA ILE A 109 -9.69 17.31 -2.12
C ILE A 109 -8.45 16.41 -2.11
N GLY A 110 -8.52 15.29 -2.82
CA GLY A 110 -7.43 14.34 -2.95
C GLY A 110 -7.02 14.17 -4.41
N LEU A 111 -5.73 14.14 -4.67
CA LEU A 111 -5.13 13.79 -5.95
C LEU A 111 -4.13 12.68 -5.72
N SER A 112 -4.23 11.60 -6.48
CA SER A 112 -3.25 10.52 -6.47
C SER A 112 -2.87 10.12 -7.89
N ALA A 113 -1.61 9.76 -8.07
CA ALA A 113 -1.08 9.24 -9.33
C ALA A 113 -0.17 8.05 -9.02
N SER A 114 -0.37 6.92 -9.69
CA SER A 114 0.48 5.75 -9.56
C SER A 114 0.81 5.12 -10.91
N VAL A 115 2.04 4.65 -11.05
CA VAL A 115 2.50 3.86 -12.19
C VAL A 115 2.96 2.50 -11.69
N LEU A 116 2.37 1.45 -12.24
CA LEU A 116 2.76 0.07 -11.98
C LEU A 116 3.51 -0.48 -13.20
N PHE A 117 4.75 -0.86 -13.01
CA PHE A 117 5.58 -1.56 -13.98
C PHE A 117 5.47 -3.07 -13.74
N PRO A 118 5.14 -3.92 -14.74
CA PRO A 118 5.05 -5.37 -14.60
C PRO A 118 6.43 -6.05 -14.61
N ARG A 119 7.43 -5.40 -14.02
CA ARG A 119 8.81 -5.85 -13.90
C ARG A 119 9.50 -5.10 -12.75
N PHE A 120 10.65 -5.57 -12.32
CA PHE A 120 11.51 -4.75 -11.48
C PHE A 120 12.10 -3.59 -12.29
N PHE A 121 11.81 -2.38 -11.83
CA PHE A 121 12.40 -1.16 -12.35
C PHE A 121 13.38 -0.64 -11.30
N ALA A 122 14.62 -1.14 -11.34
CA ALA A 122 15.67 -0.80 -10.41
C ALA A 122 16.93 -0.38 -11.17
N PRO A 123 17.79 0.49 -10.61
CA PRO A 123 19.03 0.92 -11.24
C PRO A 123 20.08 -0.20 -11.35
N PHE A 124 19.83 -1.37 -10.77
CA PHE A 124 20.68 -2.53 -10.82
C PHE A 124 19.89 -3.75 -11.33
N PRO A 125 20.52 -4.67 -12.07
CA PRO A 125 19.83 -5.81 -12.64
C PRO A 125 19.42 -6.80 -11.55
N ILE A 126 18.12 -6.87 -11.27
CA ILE A 126 17.50 -7.90 -10.39
C ILE A 126 16.84 -8.95 -11.31
N ASP A 127 17.62 -9.63 -12.11
CA ASP A 127 17.08 -10.51 -13.17
C ASP A 127 17.01 -12.00 -12.76
N ARG A 128 16.87 -12.32 -11.48
CA ARG A 128 16.83 -13.70 -10.98
C ARG A 128 15.46 -14.19 -10.55
N SER A 129 14.42 -13.46 -10.86
CA SER A 129 13.06 -13.90 -10.56
C SER A 129 12.63 -14.97 -11.55
N GLY A 130 12.39 -16.20 -11.08
CA GLY A 130 11.82 -17.26 -11.91
C GLY A 130 10.53 -16.81 -12.61
N LYS A 131 10.20 -17.42 -13.74
CA LYS A 131 9.02 -17.09 -14.57
C LYS A 131 7.69 -17.01 -13.79
N SER A 132 7.62 -17.62 -12.61
CA SER A 132 6.46 -17.69 -11.75
C SER A 132 6.34 -16.51 -10.75
N SER A 133 7.38 -15.69 -10.58
CA SER A 133 7.44 -14.74 -9.46
C SER A 133 6.67 -13.43 -9.69
N ARG A 134 6.23 -13.13 -10.92
CA ARG A 134 5.46 -11.94 -11.31
C ARG A 134 5.94 -10.64 -10.63
N PRO A 135 7.19 -10.24 -10.87
CA PRO A 135 7.73 -9.05 -10.25
C PRO A 135 7.00 -7.79 -10.72
N SER A 136 6.85 -6.83 -9.82
CA SER A 136 6.28 -5.53 -10.18
C SER A 136 6.93 -4.42 -9.37
N THR A 137 6.97 -3.24 -9.95
CA THR A 137 7.39 -2.01 -9.29
C THR A 137 6.25 -1.01 -9.37
N ARG A 138 5.89 -0.41 -8.24
CA ARG A 138 4.90 0.68 -8.19
C ARG A 138 5.57 1.94 -7.66
N ILE A 139 5.34 3.03 -8.37
CA ILE A 139 5.67 4.38 -7.94
C ILE A 139 4.35 5.11 -7.76
N GLU A 140 4.16 5.71 -6.63
CA GLU A 140 2.93 6.42 -6.28
C GLU A 140 3.25 7.75 -5.61
N ALA A 141 2.46 8.78 -5.94
CA ALA A 141 2.46 10.06 -5.26
C ALA A 141 1.02 10.50 -5.04
N TYR A 142 0.76 11.12 -3.89
CA TYR A 142 -0.56 11.62 -3.55
C TYR A 142 -0.50 12.86 -2.70
N THR A 143 -1.56 13.64 -2.76
CA THR A 143 -1.82 14.75 -1.87
C THR A 143 -3.29 14.78 -1.50
N ASN A 144 -3.58 15.07 -0.24
CA ASN A 144 -4.93 15.17 0.30
C ASN A 144 -5.03 16.43 1.14
N LEU A 145 -5.90 17.35 0.76
CA LEU A 145 -6.20 18.58 1.45
C LEU A 145 -7.51 18.42 2.20
N GLN A 146 -7.47 18.51 3.52
CA GLN A 146 -8.65 18.44 4.39
C GLN A 146 -8.87 19.77 5.11
N ARG A 147 -10.04 20.35 4.93
CA ARG A 147 -10.49 21.54 5.62
C ARG A 147 -11.73 21.18 6.44
N LYS A 148 -11.50 20.75 7.67
CA LYS A 148 -12.53 20.45 8.66
C LYS A 148 -12.76 21.68 9.54
N SER A 149 -13.92 21.79 10.17
CA SER A 149 -14.25 22.92 11.05
C SER A 149 -13.28 23.08 12.23
N LYS A 150 -12.69 21.99 12.70
CA LYS A 150 -11.79 21.94 13.86
C LYS A 150 -10.30 21.94 13.51
N TYR A 151 -9.95 21.56 12.27
CA TYR A 151 -8.56 21.53 11.82
C TYR A 151 -8.43 21.62 10.31
N HIS A 152 -7.28 22.12 9.88
CA HIS A 152 -6.88 22.10 8.47
C HIS A 152 -5.61 21.22 8.37
N ARG A 153 -5.66 20.20 7.53
CA ARG A 153 -4.57 19.27 7.35
C ARG A 153 -4.31 19.02 5.87
N THR A 154 -3.06 19.03 5.49
CA THR A 154 -2.58 18.58 4.18
C THR A 154 -1.70 17.36 4.38
N VAL A 155 -1.99 16.28 3.67
CA VAL A 155 -1.18 15.07 3.67
C VAL A 155 -0.63 14.89 2.27
N THR A 156 0.69 14.88 2.12
CA THR A 156 1.36 14.64 0.85
C THR A 156 2.31 13.48 1.03
N GLY A 157 2.29 12.54 0.11
CA GLY A 157 3.15 11.37 0.19
C GLY A 157 3.62 10.88 -1.15
N ALA A 158 4.71 10.12 -1.11
CA ALA A 158 5.24 9.38 -2.23
C ALA A 158 5.81 8.06 -1.76
N ASN A 159 5.60 7.00 -2.53
CA ASN A 159 6.17 5.71 -2.23
C ASN A 159 6.71 4.99 -3.48
N LEU A 160 7.73 4.19 -3.26
CA LEU A 160 8.29 3.25 -4.21
C LEU A 160 8.14 1.85 -3.61
N SER A 161 7.49 0.94 -4.31
CA SER A 161 7.30 -0.42 -3.84
C SER A 161 7.69 -1.46 -4.88
N TYR A 162 8.31 -2.53 -4.40
CA TYR A 162 8.67 -3.72 -5.16
C TYR A 162 7.88 -4.90 -4.63
N SER A 163 7.16 -5.61 -5.50
CA SER A 163 6.39 -6.79 -5.12
C SER A 163 6.74 -7.96 -6.01
N TRP A 164 6.85 -9.16 -5.41
CA TRP A 164 7.08 -10.41 -6.12
C TRP A 164 6.50 -11.58 -5.33
N GLY A 165 6.28 -12.68 -6.00
CA GLY A 165 5.81 -13.93 -5.38
C GLY A 165 6.76 -15.08 -5.60
N ASN A 166 6.58 -16.18 -4.87
CA ASN A 166 7.26 -17.43 -5.14
C ASN A 166 6.55 -18.30 -6.20
N GLY A 167 5.47 -17.76 -6.79
CA GLY A 167 4.64 -18.46 -7.78
C GLY A 167 3.70 -19.52 -7.20
N ARG A 168 3.68 -19.70 -5.89
CA ARG A 168 2.79 -20.64 -5.19
C ARG A 168 1.87 -19.89 -4.22
N ASN A 169 2.36 -19.60 -3.05
CA ASN A 169 1.55 -19.12 -1.93
C ASN A 169 2.16 -17.95 -1.15
N MET A 170 3.34 -17.47 -1.52
CA MET A 170 3.99 -16.35 -0.85
C MET A 170 4.05 -15.14 -1.77
N THR A 171 3.73 -13.98 -1.21
CA THR A 171 3.91 -12.67 -1.84
C THR A 171 4.72 -11.79 -0.90
N TYR A 172 5.76 -11.18 -1.44
CA TYR A 172 6.63 -10.25 -0.73
C TYR A 172 6.45 -8.86 -1.31
N THR A 173 6.43 -7.86 -0.45
CA THR A 173 6.44 -6.45 -0.85
C THR A 173 7.47 -5.72 -0.01
N VAL A 174 8.36 -4.98 -0.65
CA VAL A 174 9.34 -4.12 0.01
C VAL A 174 9.12 -2.70 -0.49
N ARG A 175 9.02 -1.76 0.44
CA ARG A 175 8.97 -0.32 0.17
C ARG A 175 10.24 0.32 0.72
N PRO A 176 11.27 0.48 -0.12
CA PRO A 176 12.52 1.10 0.32
C PRO A 176 12.40 2.61 0.56
N LEU A 177 11.35 3.22 0.03
CA LEU A 177 11.08 4.64 0.19
C LEU A 177 9.58 4.85 0.33
N GLU A 178 9.17 5.34 1.49
CA GLU A 178 7.81 5.79 1.78
C GLU A 178 7.91 7.11 2.55
N ILE A 179 7.53 8.21 1.90
CA ILE A 179 7.57 9.54 2.48
C ILE A 179 6.14 10.03 2.67
N ASN A 180 5.81 10.45 3.88
CA ASN A 180 4.54 11.05 4.24
C ASN A 180 4.78 12.34 5.02
N ILE A 181 4.30 13.43 4.49
CA ILE A 181 4.34 14.75 5.09
C ILE A 181 2.92 15.12 5.50
N VAL A 182 2.71 15.22 6.78
CA VAL A 182 1.46 15.71 7.36
C VAL A 182 1.72 17.13 7.84
N ASP A 183 1.04 18.08 7.23
CA ASP A 183 1.07 19.48 7.65
C ASP A 183 -0.29 19.89 8.21
N VAL A 184 -0.29 20.36 9.45
CA VAL A 184 -1.48 20.87 10.14
C VAL A 184 -1.34 22.38 10.26
N SER A 185 -1.95 23.10 9.32
CA SER A 185 -1.85 24.55 9.23
C SER A 185 -2.78 25.29 10.21
N PHE A 186 -3.82 24.64 10.70
CA PHE A 186 -4.76 25.18 11.68
C PHE A 186 -5.33 24.06 12.53
N ILE A 187 -5.45 24.30 13.83
CA ILE A 187 -6.20 23.46 14.76
C ILE A 187 -6.87 24.33 15.82
N ASP A 188 -8.12 24.02 16.14
CA ASP A 188 -8.86 24.67 17.22
C ASP A 188 -8.31 24.20 18.59
N ASN A 189 -7.84 25.13 19.41
CA ASN A 189 -7.28 24.85 20.72
C ASN A 189 -8.28 24.18 21.67
N ALA A 190 -9.55 24.57 21.63
CA ALA A 190 -10.60 23.95 22.45
C ALA A 190 -10.82 22.49 22.05
N PHE A 191 -10.78 22.21 20.75
CA PHE A 191 -10.83 20.84 20.23
C PHE A 191 -9.60 20.03 20.67
N LEU A 192 -8.40 20.59 20.56
CA LEU A 192 -7.17 19.91 20.96
C LEU A 192 -7.16 19.55 22.46
N GLN A 193 -7.63 20.45 23.30
CA GLN A 193 -7.76 20.22 24.75
C GLN A 193 -8.86 19.21 25.13
N SER A 194 -9.90 19.09 24.30
CA SER A 194 -10.95 18.09 24.51
C SER A 194 -10.47 16.65 24.30
N ILE A 195 -9.34 16.46 23.60
CA ILE A 195 -8.77 15.15 23.33
C ILE A 195 -7.96 14.69 24.56
N GLN A 196 -8.52 13.78 25.35
CA GLN A 196 -7.86 13.24 26.53
C GLN A 196 -6.69 12.28 26.19
N ASN A 197 -6.74 11.60 25.05
CA ASN A 197 -5.71 10.66 24.62
C ASN A 197 -4.51 11.41 24.04
N VAL A 198 -3.36 11.33 24.69
CA VAL A 198 -2.11 11.99 24.28
C VAL A 198 -1.67 11.56 22.87
N TYR A 199 -1.75 10.28 22.56
CA TYR A 199 -1.35 9.76 21.23
C TYR A 199 -2.24 10.30 20.12
N LEU A 200 -3.54 10.43 20.39
CA LEU A 200 -4.47 11.03 19.45
C LEU A 200 -4.21 12.53 19.28
N ARG A 201 -3.88 13.24 20.35
CA ARG A 201 -3.50 14.66 20.30
C ARG A 201 -2.24 14.89 19.46
N GLU A 202 -1.23 14.05 19.64
CA GLU A 202 0.02 14.11 18.85
C GLU A 202 -0.21 13.84 17.36
N SER A 203 -1.24 13.05 17.00
CA SER A 203 -1.58 12.79 15.59
C SER A 203 -2.10 14.02 14.83
N TYR A 204 -2.49 15.07 15.56
CA TYR A 204 -2.86 16.36 14.98
C TYR A 204 -1.70 17.36 14.87
N LYS A 205 -0.48 16.97 15.17
CA LYS A 205 0.72 17.78 14.93
C LYS A 205 1.28 17.51 13.54
N SER A 206 1.96 18.51 12.99
CA SER A 206 2.69 18.31 11.73
C SER A 206 3.82 17.31 11.92
N GLN A 207 3.94 16.34 11.00
CA GLN A 207 4.88 15.23 11.09
C GLN A 207 5.49 14.92 9.72
N TYR A 208 6.78 14.63 9.72
CA TYR A 208 7.49 14.09 8.56
C TYR A 208 7.84 12.63 8.85
N ILE A 209 7.36 11.72 8.03
CA ILE A 209 7.58 10.28 8.16
C ILE A 209 8.29 9.80 6.91
N ALA A 210 9.52 9.31 7.06
CA ALA A 210 10.25 8.64 5.99
C ALA A 210 10.54 7.21 6.44
N ALA A 211 9.79 6.28 5.90
CA ALA A 211 9.81 4.89 6.33
C ALA A 211 10.39 3.96 5.26
N ILE A 212 10.92 2.86 5.74
CA ILE A 212 11.24 1.66 4.96
C ILE A 212 10.36 0.55 5.52
N SER A 213 9.61 -0.13 4.66
CA SER A 213 8.74 -1.21 5.11
C SER A 213 8.87 -2.46 4.25
N GLY A 214 8.57 -3.60 4.85
CA GLY A 214 8.52 -4.89 4.20
C GLY A 214 7.33 -5.69 4.68
N SER A 215 6.66 -6.40 3.77
CA SER A 215 5.59 -7.31 4.11
C SER A 215 5.73 -8.65 3.41
N ALA A 216 5.34 -9.71 4.10
CA ALA A 216 5.22 -11.05 3.57
C ALA A 216 3.80 -11.55 3.82
N VAL A 217 3.16 -12.02 2.76
CA VAL A 217 1.82 -12.60 2.81
C VAL A 217 1.90 -14.04 2.35
N TYR A 218 1.51 -14.95 3.24
CA TYR A 218 1.30 -16.36 2.92
C TYR A 218 -0.20 -16.57 2.72
N PHE A 219 -0.56 -17.15 1.57
CA PHE A 219 -1.93 -17.51 1.26
C PHE A 219 -1.96 -18.95 0.74
N ASN A 220 -2.65 -19.83 1.45
CA ASN A 220 -2.83 -21.22 1.06
C ASN A 220 -4.33 -21.50 0.86
N PRO A 221 -4.82 -21.48 -0.40
CA PRO A 221 -6.18 -21.87 -0.69
C PRO A 221 -6.29 -23.39 -0.64
N ASP A 222 -7.10 -23.92 0.27
CA ASP A 222 -7.56 -25.31 0.21
C ASP A 222 -8.83 -25.36 -0.66
N THR A 223 -8.63 -25.69 -1.93
CA THR A 223 -9.71 -25.69 -2.94
C THR A 223 -10.74 -26.78 -2.69
N ASP A 224 -10.35 -27.89 -2.04
CA ASP A 224 -11.22 -29.05 -1.86
C ASP A 224 -12.20 -28.84 -0.69
N ARG A 225 -11.81 -28.06 0.31
CA ARG A 225 -12.61 -27.82 1.51
C ARG A 225 -13.11 -26.38 1.65
N GLY A 226 -12.77 -25.49 0.70
CA GLY A 226 -13.07 -24.06 0.79
C GLY A 226 -12.39 -23.35 1.95
N ASN A 227 -11.42 -23.98 2.58
CA ASN A 227 -10.65 -23.46 3.69
C ASN A 227 -9.40 -22.74 3.13
N SER A 228 -9.10 -21.54 3.63
CA SER A 228 -7.91 -20.81 3.19
C SER A 228 -7.25 -20.15 4.39
N ILE A 229 -5.94 -20.30 4.52
CA ILE A 229 -5.18 -19.62 5.56
C ILE A 229 -4.43 -18.45 4.93
N THR A 230 -4.62 -17.28 5.50
CA THR A 230 -3.84 -16.08 5.17
C THR A 230 -3.03 -15.66 6.37
N VAL A 231 -1.71 -15.63 6.24
CA VAL A 231 -0.79 -15.09 7.24
C VAL A 231 -0.11 -13.87 6.65
N ARG A 232 -0.15 -12.76 7.36
CA ARG A 232 0.54 -11.52 6.97
C ARG A 232 1.49 -11.09 8.07
N VAL A 233 2.71 -10.73 7.70
CA VAL A 233 3.70 -10.13 8.60
C VAL A 233 4.19 -8.85 7.94
N ASN A 234 4.18 -7.75 8.69
CA ASN A 234 4.69 -6.45 8.26
C ASN A 234 5.78 -5.98 9.22
N LEU A 235 6.82 -5.39 8.66
CA LEU A 235 7.92 -4.74 9.35
C LEU A 235 8.04 -3.33 8.81
N GLU A 236 8.19 -2.35 9.68
CA GLU A 236 8.32 -0.95 9.30
C GLU A 236 9.31 -0.25 10.21
N THR A 237 10.21 0.52 9.64
CA THR A 237 11.10 1.41 10.38
C THR A 237 11.10 2.78 9.73
N SER A 238 11.04 3.81 10.54
CA SER A 238 10.98 5.19 10.07
C SER A 238 12.06 6.04 10.71
N GLY A 239 12.48 7.06 9.99
CA GLY A 239 13.32 8.14 10.49
C GLY A 239 14.80 7.86 10.53
N ASN A 240 15.29 6.63 10.36
CA ASN A 240 16.72 6.32 10.46
C ASN A 240 17.55 6.99 9.37
N LEU A 241 17.07 6.91 8.12
CA LEU A 241 17.73 7.56 6.99
C LEU A 241 17.62 9.09 7.09
N THR A 242 16.49 9.56 7.58
CA THR A 242 16.22 10.98 7.79
C THR A 242 17.13 11.55 8.91
N ASP A 243 17.34 10.78 9.96
CA ASP A 243 18.20 11.14 11.07
C ASP A 243 19.66 11.33 10.61
N LEU A 244 20.14 10.39 9.81
CA LEU A 244 21.47 10.49 9.21
C LEU A 244 21.61 11.77 8.36
N LEU A 245 20.60 12.09 7.57
CA LEU A 245 20.60 13.29 6.72
C LEU A 245 20.42 14.57 7.56
N ALA A 246 19.55 14.55 8.56
CA ALA A 246 19.27 15.71 9.40
C ALA A 246 20.50 16.17 10.19
N HIS A 247 21.31 15.25 10.69
CA HIS A 247 22.57 15.58 11.36
C HIS A 247 23.58 16.30 10.44
N TRP A 248 23.47 16.12 9.14
CA TRP A 248 24.35 16.79 8.16
C TRP A 248 23.81 18.14 7.69
N ILE A 249 22.49 18.34 7.70
CA ILE A 249 21.83 19.47 7.01
C ILE A 249 21.23 20.46 8.02
N SER A 250 20.82 20.01 9.21
CA SER A 250 20.08 20.83 10.17
C SER A 250 20.74 20.86 11.55
N SER A 251 20.54 21.98 12.27
CA SER A 251 20.93 22.10 13.66
C SER A 251 19.81 21.64 14.59
N PRO A 252 20.15 21.10 15.78
CA PRO A 252 19.14 20.71 16.76
C PRO A 252 18.37 21.93 17.26
N VAL A 253 17.07 21.77 17.45
CA VAL A 253 16.16 22.78 17.99
C VAL A 253 15.77 22.37 19.40
N THR A 254 15.90 23.26 20.38
CA THR A 254 15.48 23.02 21.75
C THR A 254 14.21 23.84 22.00
N GLU A 255 13.10 23.15 22.28
CA GLU A 255 11.82 23.79 22.59
C GLU A 255 11.35 23.35 23.99
N ALA A 256 10.76 24.29 24.73
CA ALA A 256 10.09 23.97 25.98
C ALA A 256 8.76 23.29 25.69
N VAL A 257 8.62 22.04 26.10
CA VAL A 257 7.36 21.28 25.97
C VAL A 257 6.59 21.44 27.28
N SER A 258 5.46 22.12 27.23
CA SER A 258 4.52 22.13 28.34
C SER A 258 3.64 20.87 28.24
N ASP A 259 3.86 19.92 29.15
CA ASP A 259 2.93 18.82 29.35
C ASP A 259 1.68 19.35 30.05
N ASP A 260 0.62 19.61 29.28
CA ASP A 260 -0.67 20.10 29.79
C ASP A 260 -1.40 19.09 30.72
N ILE A 261 -0.83 17.90 30.92
CA ILE A 261 -1.48 16.82 31.70
C ILE A 261 -1.00 16.76 33.16
N THR A 262 0.21 17.18 33.43
CA THR A 262 0.72 17.36 34.79
C THR A 262 1.29 18.76 34.87
N PRO A 263 0.70 19.65 35.67
CA PRO A 263 1.31 20.95 35.93
C PRO A 263 2.55 20.76 36.80
N SER A 264 3.59 20.18 36.21
CA SER A 264 4.91 20.19 36.82
C SER A 264 5.52 21.58 36.61
N THR A 265 5.91 22.17 37.69
CA THR A 265 6.44 23.53 37.80
C THR A 265 7.78 23.77 37.06
N THR A 266 8.29 22.78 36.33
CA THR A 266 9.50 22.90 35.54
C THR A 266 9.19 22.54 34.09
N PRO A 267 9.33 23.48 33.14
CA PRO A 267 9.18 23.18 31.73
C PRO A 267 10.23 22.14 31.30
N ARG A 268 9.78 21.02 30.81
CA ARG A 268 10.67 20.01 30.21
C ARG A 268 11.15 20.55 28.85
N THR A 269 12.43 20.67 28.67
CA THR A 269 13.04 21.03 27.40
C THR A 269 13.35 19.76 26.61
N GLU A 270 12.85 19.67 25.38
CA GLU A 270 13.19 18.59 24.44
C GLU A 270 14.06 19.15 23.33
N THR A 271 15.14 18.45 23.02
CA THR A 271 16.01 18.75 21.89
C THR A 271 15.70 17.76 20.77
N PHE A 272 15.34 18.25 19.59
CA PHE A 272 15.02 17.45 18.44
C PHE A 272 15.46 18.11 17.14
N TYR A 273 15.51 17.36 16.07
CA TYR A 273 15.83 17.85 14.73
C TYR A 273 14.58 18.05 13.89
N LYS A 274 14.59 19.08 13.06
CA LYS A 274 13.56 19.36 12.07
C LYS A 274 14.13 19.21 10.66
N LEU A 275 13.38 18.59 9.75
CA LEU A 275 13.66 18.57 8.33
C LEU A 275 12.55 19.35 7.62
N PHE A 276 12.92 20.33 6.77
CA PHE A 276 11.96 21.25 6.14
C PHE A 276 11.03 21.97 7.14
N GLY A 277 11.52 22.25 8.35
CA GLY A 277 10.74 22.91 9.40
C GLY A 277 9.78 22.00 10.18
N ILE A 278 9.72 20.73 9.86
CA ILE A 278 8.83 19.74 10.50
C ILE A 278 9.65 18.69 11.24
N ARG A 279 9.22 18.32 12.45
CA ARG A 279 9.83 17.25 13.23
C ARG A 279 9.60 15.91 12.52
N TYR A 280 10.65 15.12 12.30
CA TYR A 280 10.52 13.78 11.73
C TYR A 280 10.33 12.73 12.80
N SER A 281 9.61 11.66 12.42
CA SER A 281 9.25 10.56 13.31
C SER A 281 10.23 9.40 13.17
N GLN A 282 10.75 8.92 14.32
CA GLN A 282 11.58 7.72 14.42
C GLN A 282 10.86 6.63 15.20
N TYR A 283 10.61 5.50 14.55
CA TYR A 283 9.97 4.35 15.19
C TYR A 283 10.31 3.04 14.46
N PHE A 284 10.09 1.97 15.16
CA PHE A 284 10.07 0.61 14.63
C PHE A 284 8.71 -0.02 14.93
N ARG A 285 8.15 -0.71 13.97
CA ARG A 285 6.87 -1.40 14.10
C ARG A 285 6.94 -2.78 13.47
N ILE A 286 6.39 -3.76 14.15
CA ILE A 286 6.14 -5.10 13.63
C ILE A 286 4.69 -5.47 13.92
N ASP A 287 4.00 -6.00 12.94
CA ASP A 287 2.66 -6.56 13.11
C ASP A 287 2.49 -7.86 12.32
N ALA A 288 1.70 -8.75 12.87
CA ALA A 288 1.35 -10.02 12.25
C ALA A 288 -0.15 -10.28 12.38
N SER A 289 -0.73 -10.88 11.37
CA SER A 289 -2.12 -11.31 11.41
C SER A 289 -2.31 -12.65 10.72
N VAL A 290 -3.23 -13.44 11.25
CA VAL A 290 -3.67 -14.74 10.70
C VAL A 290 -5.18 -14.68 10.52
N ALA A 291 -5.65 -15.02 9.34
CA ALA A 291 -7.07 -15.11 9.03
C ALA A 291 -7.36 -16.45 8.36
N ASN A 292 -8.45 -17.08 8.78
CA ASN A 292 -8.89 -18.34 8.21
C ASN A 292 -10.42 -18.43 8.21
N PRO A 293 -11.08 -18.47 7.03
CA PRO A 293 -12.48 -18.86 6.90
C PRO A 293 -12.57 -20.38 6.95
N ILE A 294 -13.43 -20.91 7.80
CA ILE A 294 -13.73 -22.33 7.93
C ILE A 294 -15.17 -22.55 7.45
N PRO A 295 -15.38 -23.19 6.30
CA PRO A 295 -16.70 -23.58 5.86
C PRO A 295 -17.19 -24.78 6.68
N PHE A 296 -18.46 -24.76 7.10
CA PHE A 296 -19.13 -25.88 7.72
C PHE A 296 -20.57 -25.99 7.17
N GLY A 297 -20.88 -27.15 6.58
CA GLY A 297 -22.15 -27.33 5.89
C GLY A 297 -22.20 -26.69 4.50
N TYR A 298 -23.36 -26.77 3.86
CA TYR A 298 -23.56 -26.39 2.45
C TYR A 298 -23.51 -24.86 2.21
N ASN A 299 -23.92 -24.03 3.19
CA ASN A 299 -24.07 -22.58 3.02
C ASN A 299 -23.60 -21.79 4.25
N MET A 300 -22.79 -22.39 5.12
CA MET A 300 -22.33 -21.74 6.34
C MET A 300 -20.81 -21.70 6.39
N SER A 301 -20.26 -20.57 6.78
CA SER A 301 -18.83 -20.41 7.05
C SER A 301 -18.62 -19.51 8.27
N THR A 302 -17.59 -19.80 9.03
CA THR A 302 -17.08 -18.92 10.09
C THR A 302 -15.72 -18.44 9.71
N ALA A 303 -15.46 -17.14 9.84
CA ALA A 303 -14.15 -16.58 9.64
C ALA A 303 -13.61 -16.05 10.97
N TYR A 304 -12.35 -16.34 11.26
CA TYR A 304 -11.65 -15.74 12.39
C TYR A 304 -10.38 -15.03 11.92
N ARG A 305 -10.04 -13.97 12.64
CA ARG A 305 -8.81 -13.22 12.42
C ARG A 305 -8.18 -12.90 13.77
N PHE A 306 -6.91 -13.24 13.91
CA PHE A 306 -6.06 -12.79 15.00
C PHE A 306 -5.02 -11.82 14.45
N ALA A 307 -4.83 -10.71 15.16
CA ALA A 307 -3.81 -9.73 14.80
C ALA A 307 -3.11 -9.26 16.09
N ALA A 308 -1.79 -9.14 16.02
CA ALA A 308 -0.96 -8.60 17.09
C ALA A 308 0.15 -7.75 16.46
N GLY A 309 0.52 -6.68 17.16
CA GLY A 309 1.60 -5.81 16.73
C GLY A 309 2.20 -5.06 17.90
N ILE A 310 3.44 -4.67 17.72
CA ILE A 310 4.18 -3.81 18.65
C ILE A 310 4.87 -2.70 17.87
N GLY A 311 4.81 -1.48 18.41
CA GLY A 311 5.52 -0.32 17.90
C GLY A 311 6.30 0.35 19.02
N VAL A 312 7.53 0.73 18.71
CA VAL A 312 8.42 1.44 19.66
C VAL A 312 8.93 2.69 18.98
N HIS A 313 8.73 3.84 19.62
CA HIS A 313 9.34 5.10 19.20
C HIS A 313 10.70 5.27 19.88
N TYR A 314 11.60 5.97 19.23
CA TYR A 314 12.94 6.27 19.75
C TYR A 314 13.49 7.55 19.11
N GLY A 315 14.67 7.99 19.60
CA GLY A 315 15.41 9.10 19.01
C GLY A 315 14.62 10.40 18.96
N ASN A 316 14.36 10.90 17.77
CA ASN A 316 13.70 12.19 17.52
C ASN A 316 12.18 12.19 17.81
N SER A 317 11.56 11.05 18.13
CA SER A 317 10.12 10.95 18.40
C SER A 317 9.80 10.92 19.85
N SER A 318 8.78 11.67 20.26
CA SER A 318 8.19 11.59 21.60
C SER A 318 7.06 10.58 21.70
N THR A 319 6.42 10.26 20.57
CA THR A 319 5.28 9.35 20.49
C THR A 319 5.32 8.55 19.18
N LEU A 320 4.63 7.43 19.15
CA LEU A 320 4.41 6.68 17.91
C LEU A 320 3.38 7.45 17.06
N PRO A 321 3.69 7.83 15.80
CA PRO A 321 2.69 8.44 14.94
C PRO A 321 1.52 7.45 14.77
N MET A 322 0.30 7.91 14.99
CA MET A 322 -0.86 7.11 14.61
C MET A 322 -0.79 6.91 13.12
N ALA A 323 -0.49 5.70 12.71
CA ALA A 323 -0.26 5.35 11.34
C ALA A 323 -1.42 5.86 10.49
N LEU A 324 -1.07 6.65 9.51
CA LEU A 324 -1.88 6.80 8.33
C LEU A 324 -1.93 5.40 7.68
N SER A 325 -2.78 4.54 8.23
CA SER A 325 -3.06 3.22 7.66
C SER A 325 -3.78 3.47 6.35
N THR A 326 -3.01 3.74 5.33
CA THR A 326 -3.47 3.82 3.93
C THR A 326 -3.62 2.44 3.30
N SER A 327 -3.49 1.37 4.09
CA SER A 327 -3.90 0.05 3.63
C SER A 327 -5.42 -0.05 3.78
N PRO A 328 -6.20 -0.05 2.69
CA PRO A 328 -7.59 -0.47 2.78
C PRO A 328 -7.61 -1.90 3.29
N LEU A 329 -8.43 -2.13 4.32
CA LEU A 329 -8.71 -3.45 4.90
C LEU A 329 -9.31 -4.40 3.88
#